data_f0fc2c676538ec5ca38aa5094390346d
#
_entry.id   f0fc2c676538ec5ca38aa5094390346d
#
_cell.length_a   1.000
_cell.length_b   1.000
_cell.length_c   1.000
_cell.angle_alpha   90.00
_cell.angle_beta   90.00
_cell.angle_gamma   90.00
#
_symmetry.space_group_name_H-M   'P 1'
#
loop_
_entity.id
_entity.type
_entity.pdbx_description
1 polymer ?
#
loop_
_entity_poly.entity_id
_entity_poly.type
_entity_poly.pdbx_seq_one_letter_code
_entity_poly.pdbx_strand_id
1 'polypeptide(L)'
;MASTTVQKPICPVCQQADQVKTTQAAYDSGVARCAPPDMPTKRVPLFLPFLLCMVFVGFFVFAIVILIGSEVTLAPAFQYTLVGLTLICIIAALVVSYMTFQSVVKGDAEATLRFPAWDRALAVWRSLYYCARNDVVFDPKTNKVLSNEELAALRSMEEGKAERVSATLVQQQ
;
A
#
# COMPACT_ATOMS: atom_id res chain seq x y z
N MET A 1 7.35 26.79 -30.01
CA MET A 1 6.82 25.67 -29.19
C MET A 1 5.33 25.57 -29.50
N ALA A 2 4.93 24.57 -30.29
CA ALA A 2 3.53 24.40 -30.66
C ALA A 2 2.76 23.85 -29.46
N SER A 3 1.85 24.66 -28.90
CA SER A 3 0.90 24.21 -27.87
C SER A 3 -0.07 23.23 -28.54
N THR A 4 0.20 21.95 -28.35
CA THR A 4 -0.77 20.89 -28.71
C THR A 4 -1.98 21.10 -27.83
N THR A 5 -3.01 21.75 -28.32
CA THR A 5 -4.32 21.83 -27.67
C THR A 5 -4.87 20.42 -27.58
N VAL A 6 -4.71 19.78 -26.41
CA VAL A 6 -5.31 18.47 -26.13
C VAL A 6 -6.82 18.66 -26.19
N GLN A 7 -7.42 18.22 -27.28
CA GLN A 7 -8.86 18.28 -27.49
C GLN A 7 -9.54 17.43 -26.41
N LYS A 8 -10.34 18.07 -25.54
CA LYS A 8 -11.07 17.36 -24.50
C LYS A 8 -12.09 16.43 -25.13
N PRO A 9 -12.18 15.18 -24.70
CA PRO A 9 -13.16 14.24 -25.22
C PRO A 9 -14.58 14.67 -24.88
N ILE A 10 -15.54 14.30 -25.73
CA ILE A 10 -16.95 14.59 -25.57
C ILE A 10 -17.57 13.53 -24.66
N CYS A 11 -18.35 13.93 -23.67
CA CYS A 11 -19.09 13.02 -22.82
C CYS A 11 -20.16 12.26 -23.63
N PRO A 12 -20.22 10.92 -23.56
CA PRO A 12 -21.21 10.13 -24.31
C PRO A 12 -22.66 10.37 -23.86
N VAL A 13 -22.87 10.87 -22.63
CA VAL A 13 -24.21 11.09 -22.06
C VAL A 13 -24.77 12.49 -22.41
N CYS A 14 -23.99 13.55 -22.14
CA CYS A 14 -24.46 14.93 -22.38
C CYS A 14 -23.96 15.54 -23.69
N GLN A 15 -23.10 14.85 -24.42
CA GLN A 15 -22.51 15.29 -25.70
C GLN A 15 -21.77 16.63 -25.62
N GLN A 16 -21.26 16.99 -24.42
CA GLN A 16 -20.54 18.25 -24.20
C GLN A 16 -19.17 17.93 -23.58
N ALA A 17 -18.18 18.80 -23.85
CA ALA A 17 -16.79 18.67 -23.37
C ALA A 17 -16.44 19.70 -22.28
N ASP A 18 -17.33 20.63 -21.95
CA ASP A 18 -17.06 21.77 -21.05
C ASP A 18 -16.71 21.36 -19.63
N GLN A 19 -17.38 20.34 -19.07
CA GLN A 19 -17.20 19.84 -17.72
C GLN A 19 -16.50 18.46 -17.65
N VAL A 20 -15.80 18.10 -18.71
CA VAL A 20 -15.02 16.87 -18.76
C VAL A 20 -13.61 17.12 -18.23
N LYS A 21 -13.17 16.27 -17.30
CA LYS A 21 -11.85 16.27 -16.67
C LYS A 21 -11.25 14.87 -16.72
N THR A 22 -9.92 14.76 -16.64
CA THR A 22 -9.28 13.46 -16.41
C THR A 22 -9.68 12.91 -15.04
N THR A 23 -9.68 11.59 -14.87
CA THR A 23 -9.95 10.94 -13.57
C THR A 23 -9.01 11.46 -12.48
N GLN A 24 -7.75 11.72 -12.82
CA GLN A 24 -6.78 12.29 -11.87
C GLN A 24 -7.20 13.69 -11.42
N ALA A 25 -7.53 14.60 -12.35
CA ALA A 25 -7.96 15.95 -12.00
C ALA A 25 -9.30 15.97 -11.23
N ALA A 26 -10.17 15.01 -11.49
CA ALA A 26 -11.41 14.83 -10.74
C ALA A 26 -11.12 14.37 -9.30
N TYR A 27 -10.21 13.39 -9.11
CA TYR A 27 -9.79 12.94 -7.80
C TYR A 27 -9.12 14.05 -7.00
N ASP A 28 -8.21 14.81 -7.60
CA ASP A 28 -7.54 15.94 -6.97
C ASP A 28 -8.52 17.06 -6.57
N SER A 29 -9.66 17.16 -7.28
CA SER A 29 -10.76 18.07 -6.92
C SER A 29 -11.74 17.51 -5.87
N GLY A 30 -11.44 16.34 -5.28
CA GLY A 30 -12.20 15.75 -4.17
C GLY A 30 -13.29 14.75 -4.58
N VAL A 31 -13.34 14.32 -5.85
CA VAL A 31 -14.31 13.31 -6.31
C VAL A 31 -13.80 11.91 -5.93
N ALA A 32 -14.26 11.38 -4.79
CA ALA A 32 -13.84 10.06 -4.27
C ALA A 32 -14.12 8.91 -5.24
N ARG A 33 -15.12 9.05 -6.12
CA ARG A 33 -15.46 8.07 -7.15
C ARG A 33 -14.32 7.84 -8.15
N CYS A 34 -13.48 8.85 -8.36
CA CYS A 34 -12.32 8.81 -9.27
C CYS A 34 -11.03 8.37 -8.57
N ALA A 35 -11.09 7.77 -7.37
CA ALA A 35 -9.89 7.32 -6.68
C ALA A 35 -9.05 6.34 -7.52
N PRO A 36 -7.71 6.45 -7.48
CA PRO A 36 -6.83 5.55 -8.21
C PRO A 36 -6.88 4.13 -7.63
N PRO A 37 -6.37 3.12 -8.38
CA PRO A 37 -6.23 1.76 -7.89
C PRO A 37 -5.36 1.70 -6.63
N ASP A 38 -5.75 0.87 -5.67
CA ASP A 38 -5.02 0.68 -4.42
C ASP A 38 -3.65 0.06 -4.68
N MET A 39 -2.61 0.66 -4.09
CA MET A 39 -1.25 0.15 -4.23
C MET A 39 -1.10 -1.19 -3.52
N PRO A 40 -0.53 -2.23 -4.14
CA PRO A 40 -0.39 -3.57 -3.53
C PRO A 40 0.70 -3.60 -2.46
N THR A 41 0.63 -2.70 -1.48
CA THR A 41 1.59 -2.63 -0.37
C THR A 41 0.99 -3.23 0.89
N LYS A 42 1.62 -4.27 1.42
CA LYS A 42 1.26 -4.83 2.72
C LYS A 42 1.97 -4.03 3.82
N ARG A 43 1.23 -3.24 4.57
CA ARG A 43 1.79 -2.57 5.75
C ARG A 43 2.02 -3.61 6.84
N VAL A 44 3.27 -3.93 7.11
CA VAL A 44 3.65 -4.78 8.25
C VAL A 44 3.86 -3.84 9.45
N PRO A 45 3.11 -3.97 10.55
CA PRO A 45 3.30 -3.15 11.75
C PRO A 45 4.55 -3.62 12.51
N LEU A 46 5.72 -3.19 12.02
CA LEU A 46 7.04 -3.56 12.56
C LEU A 46 7.44 -2.74 13.79
N PHE A 47 6.84 -1.58 13.95
CA PHE A 47 7.27 -0.60 14.96
C PHE A 47 7.08 -1.13 16.40
N LEU A 48 5.93 -1.73 16.68
CA LEU A 48 5.59 -2.17 18.03
C LEU A 48 6.50 -3.32 18.55
N PRO A 49 6.68 -4.44 17.81
CA PRO A 49 7.57 -5.51 18.27
C PRO A 49 9.04 -5.07 18.37
N PHE A 50 9.50 -4.20 17.45
CA PHE A 50 10.85 -3.64 17.52
C PHE A 50 11.05 -2.77 18.75
N LEU A 51 10.12 -1.87 19.05
CA LEU A 51 10.15 -1.03 20.23
C LEU A 51 10.17 -1.87 21.51
N LEU A 52 9.33 -2.89 21.59
CA LEU A 52 9.26 -3.80 22.73
C LEU A 52 10.61 -4.51 22.97
N CYS A 53 11.21 -5.04 21.91
CA CYS A 53 12.54 -5.67 21.99
C CYS A 53 13.62 -4.68 22.47
N MET A 54 13.63 -3.45 21.97
CA MET A 54 14.60 -2.43 22.38
C MET A 54 14.45 -2.04 23.85
N VAL A 55 13.21 -1.92 24.35
CA VAL A 55 12.94 -1.63 25.76
C VAL A 55 13.42 -2.77 26.66
N PHE A 56 13.14 -4.03 26.30
CA PHE A 56 13.60 -5.18 27.08
C PHE A 56 15.12 -5.28 27.11
N VAL A 57 15.79 -5.19 25.97
CA VAL A 57 17.26 -5.25 25.91
C VAL A 57 17.87 -4.09 26.70
N GLY A 58 17.36 -2.87 26.55
CA GLY A 58 17.82 -1.70 27.30
C GLY A 58 17.66 -1.85 28.80
N PHE A 59 16.52 -2.38 29.26
CA PHE A 59 16.27 -2.65 30.67
C PHE A 59 17.27 -3.64 31.25
N PHE A 60 17.52 -4.76 30.58
CA PHE A 60 18.46 -5.78 31.07
C PHE A 60 19.90 -5.31 31.04
N VAL A 61 20.33 -4.57 30.01
CA VAL A 61 21.66 -3.97 29.95
C VAL A 61 21.85 -2.98 31.10
N PHE A 62 20.86 -2.14 31.36
CA PHE A 62 20.86 -1.17 32.45
C PHE A 62 20.97 -1.87 33.83
N ALA A 63 20.18 -2.94 34.04
CA ALA A 63 20.23 -3.72 35.25
C ALA A 63 21.62 -4.36 35.48
N ILE A 64 22.25 -4.88 34.43
CA ILE A 64 23.61 -5.44 34.52
C ILE A 64 24.63 -4.34 34.88
N VAL A 65 24.56 -3.18 34.26
CA VAL A 65 25.47 -2.04 34.51
C VAL A 65 25.36 -1.60 36.00
N ILE A 66 24.12 -1.48 36.50
CA ILE A 66 23.92 -1.14 37.95
C ILE A 66 24.51 -2.22 38.84
N LEU A 67 24.34 -3.50 38.53
CA LEU A 67 24.88 -4.59 39.33
C LEU A 67 26.40 -4.63 39.37
N ILE A 68 27.04 -4.30 38.25
CA ILE A 68 28.53 -4.24 38.17
C ILE A 68 29.04 -2.98 38.90
N GLY A 69 28.31 -1.88 38.83
CA GLY A 69 28.71 -0.61 39.46
C GLY A 69 28.36 -0.49 40.95
N SER A 70 27.46 -1.33 41.47
CA SER A 70 27.14 -1.38 42.89
C SER A 70 28.03 -2.41 43.57
N GLU A 71 28.71 -2.00 44.66
CA GLU A 71 29.49 -2.92 45.50
C GLU A 71 28.63 -3.95 46.26
N VAL A 72 27.42 -4.18 45.83
CA VAL A 72 26.48 -5.12 46.43
C VAL A 72 26.89 -6.54 46.06
N THR A 73 27.44 -7.28 47.02
CA THR A 73 27.73 -8.71 46.85
C THR A 73 26.44 -9.52 46.87
N LEU A 74 25.82 -9.64 45.67
CA LEU A 74 24.65 -10.50 45.46
C LEU A 74 25.08 -11.98 45.52
N ALA A 75 24.19 -12.84 46.04
CA ALA A 75 24.42 -14.27 46.04
C ALA A 75 24.71 -14.76 44.59
N PRO A 76 25.73 -15.62 44.40
CA PRO A 76 26.16 -16.05 43.07
C PRO A 76 25.03 -16.69 42.26
N ALA A 77 24.08 -17.35 42.91
CA ALA A 77 22.90 -17.89 42.25
C ALA A 77 22.05 -16.83 41.56
N PHE A 78 21.92 -15.65 42.18
CA PHE A 78 21.14 -14.53 41.56
C PHE A 78 21.86 -13.92 40.36
N GLN A 79 23.21 -13.84 40.42
CA GLN A 79 23.98 -13.34 39.26
C GLN A 79 23.84 -14.27 38.06
N TYR A 80 23.93 -15.60 38.26
CA TYR A 80 23.74 -16.57 37.16
C TYR A 80 22.34 -16.56 36.60
N THR A 81 21.28 -16.38 37.42
CA THR A 81 19.90 -16.29 36.93
C THR A 81 19.70 -15.03 36.10
N LEU A 82 20.26 -13.90 36.48
CA LEU A 82 20.16 -12.64 35.75
C LEU A 82 20.88 -12.71 34.41
N VAL A 83 22.08 -13.28 34.37
CA VAL A 83 22.83 -13.50 33.12
C VAL A 83 22.04 -14.45 32.19
N GLY A 84 21.52 -15.56 32.73
CA GLY A 84 20.70 -16.50 31.96
C GLY A 84 19.45 -15.86 31.35
N LEU A 85 18.73 -15.05 32.16
CA LEU A 85 17.54 -14.35 31.69
C LEU A 85 17.87 -13.33 30.58
N THR A 86 18.98 -12.61 30.73
CA THR A 86 19.45 -11.67 29.70
C THR A 86 19.75 -12.37 28.39
N LEU A 87 20.43 -13.52 28.46
CA LEU A 87 20.76 -14.33 27.29
C LEU A 87 19.47 -14.81 26.56
N ILE A 88 18.49 -15.27 27.33
CA ILE A 88 17.18 -15.68 26.79
C ILE A 88 16.49 -14.51 26.10
N CYS A 89 16.50 -13.31 26.69
CA CYS A 89 15.90 -12.11 26.08
C CYS A 89 16.59 -11.70 24.78
N ILE A 90 17.93 -11.80 24.71
CA ILE A 90 18.69 -11.53 23.49
C ILE A 90 18.30 -12.52 22.39
N ILE A 91 18.25 -13.81 22.72
CA ILE A 91 17.84 -14.84 21.74
C ILE A 91 16.43 -14.60 21.27
N ALA A 92 15.49 -14.30 22.17
CA ALA A 92 14.12 -13.99 21.81
C ALA A 92 14.02 -12.75 20.89
N ALA A 93 14.80 -11.71 21.17
CA ALA A 93 14.86 -10.51 20.32
C ALA A 93 15.40 -10.83 18.91
N LEU A 94 16.42 -11.68 18.80
CA LEU A 94 16.95 -12.12 17.51
C LEU A 94 15.92 -12.95 16.72
N VAL A 95 15.18 -13.85 17.38
CA VAL A 95 14.14 -14.65 16.75
C VAL A 95 13.00 -13.74 16.24
N VAL A 96 12.52 -12.79 17.04
CA VAL A 96 11.48 -11.84 16.64
C VAL A 96 11.98 -10.98 15.47
N SER A 97 13.21 -10.50 15.52
CA SER A 97 13.82 -9.73 14.43
C SER A 97 13.88 -10.55 13.13
N TYR A 98 14.28 -11.81 13.22
CA TYR A 98 14.31 -12.70 12.06
C TYR A 98 12.91 -12.97 11.48
N MET A 99 11.91 -13.24 12.34
CA MET A 99 10.53 -13.45 11.89
C MET A 99 9.94 -12.22 11.22
N THR A 100 10.20 -11.03 11.75
CA THR A 100 9.80 -9.76 11.15
C THR A 100 10.47 -9.52 9.80
N PHE A 101 11.76 -9.78 9.69
CA PHE A 101 12.49 -9.70 8.42
C PHE A 101 11.89 -10.63 7.37
N GLN A 102 11.63 -11.90 7.73
CA GLN A 102 10.97 -12.86 6.84
C GLN A 102 9.59 -12.39 6.38
N SER A 103 8.82 -11.76 7.26
CA SER A 103 7.49 -11.23 6.94
C SER A 103 7.55 -10.08 5.94
N VAL A 104 8.58 -9.21 6.04
CA VAL A 104 8.84 -8.13 5.08
C VAL A 104 9.21 -8.70 3.72
N VAL A 105 10.20 -9.59 3.68
CA VAL A 105 10.68 -10.19 2.42
C VAL A 105 9.56 -10.94 1.69
N LYS A 106 8.72 -11.69 2.42
CA LYS A 106 7.55 -12.36 1.81
C LYS A 106 6.50 -11.35 1.32
N GLY A 107 6.25 -10.29 2.08
CA GLY A 107 5.33 -9.22 1.68
C GLY A 107 5.78 -8.51 0.41
N ASP A 108 7.07 -8.24 0.26
CA ASP A 108 7.66 -7.63 -0.93
C ASP A 108 7.58 -8.57 -2.15
N ALA A 109 7.81 -9.87 -1.96
CA ALA A 109 7.67 -10.85 -3.03
C ALA A 109 6.21 -10.94 -3.55
N GLU A 110 5.22 -10.98 -2.64
CA GLU A 110 3.80 -10.96 -3.01
C GLU A 110 3.41 -9.64 -3.71
N ALA A 111 3.92 -8.50 -3.23
CA ALA A 111 3.69 -7.20 -3.85
C ALA A 111 4.27 -7.17 -5.27
N THR A 112 5.51 -7.65 -5.45
CA THR A 112 6.18 -7.70 -6.76
C THR A 112 5.38 -8.47 -7.80
N LEU A 113 4.73 -9.56 -7.41
CA LEU A 113 3.87 -10.33 -8.32
C LEU A 113 2.59 -9.57 -8.71
N ARG A 114 2.10 -8.68 -7.87
CA ARG A 114 0.89 -7.87 -8.11
C ARG A 114 1.15 -6.56 -8.84
N PHE A 115 2.37 -6.05 -8.85
CA PHE A 115 2.73 -4.80 -9.52
C PHE A 115 2.34 -4.74 -11.01
N PRO A 116 2.57 -5.79 -11.84
CA PRO A 116 2.19 -5.73 -13.24
C PRO A 116 0.67 -5.59 -13.46
N ALA A 117 -0.15 -6.17 -12.58
CA ALA A 117 -1.61 -6.01 -12.63
C ALA A 117 -2.01 -4.58 -12.23
N TRP A 118 -1.38 -4.03 -11.19
CA TRP A 118 -1.57 -2.66 -10.75
C TRP A 118 -1.17 -1.64 -11.81
N ASP A 119 -0.03 -1.81 -12.48
CA ASP A 119 0.41 -0.93 -13.57
C ASP A 119 -0.61 -0.91 -14.72
N ARG A 120 -1.16 -2.07 -15.09
CA ARG A 120 -2.21 -2.16 -16.10
C ARG A 120 -3.48 -1.44 -15.66
N ALA A 121 -3.95 -1.69 -14.45
CA ALA A 121 -5.12 -1.01 -13.89
C ALA A 121 -4.92 0.52 -13.81
N LEU A 122 -3.74 0.96 -13.40
CA LEU A 122 -3.37 2.37 -13.34
C LEU A 122 -3.31 3.01 -14.74
N ALA A 123 -2.79 2.30 -15.73
CA ALA A 123 -2.77 2.77 -17.13
C ALA A 123 -4.19 2.95 -17.68
N VAL A 124 -5.08 1.99 -17.43
CA VAL A 124 -6.52 2.10 -17.79
C VAL A 124 -7.15 3.28 -17.06
N TRP A 125 -6.98 3.40 -15.74
CA TRP A 125 -7.53 4.48 -14.94
C TRP A 125 -7.07 5.87 -15.44
N ARG A 126 -5.82 6.02 -15.84
CA ARG A 126 -5.29 7.28 -16.39
C ARG A 126 -5.89 7.65 -17.75
N SER A 127 -6.37 6.67 -18.50
CA SER A 127 -7.02 6.91 -19.81
C SER A 127 -8.49 7.30 -19.69
N LEU A 128 -9.10 7.14 -18.51
CA LEU A 128 -10.50 7.47 -18.27
C LEU A 128 -10.72 8.96 -18.04
N TYR A 129 -11.95 9.39 -18.32
CA TYR A 129 -12.40 10.76 -18.09
C TYR A 129 -13.67 10.79 -17.25
N TYR A 130 -13.81 11.86 -16.50
CA TYR A 130 -14.96 12.11 -15.65
C TYR A 130 -15.75 13.32 -16.15
N CYS A 131 -17.07 13.19 -16.25
CA CYS A 131 -17.98 14.28 -16.56
C CYS A 131 -18.68 14.74 -15.28
N ALA A 132 -18.40 15.98 -14.86
CA ALA A 132 -18.98 16.53 -13.62
C ALA A 132 -20.47 16.81 -13.71
N ARG A 133 -21.01 17.02 -14.92
CA ARG A 133 -22.46 17.31 -15.14
C ARG A 133 -23.33 16.10 -14.82
N ASN A 134 -22.91 14.90 -15.25
CA ASN A 134 -23.72 13.68 -15.13
C ASN A 134 -23.16 12.72 -14.08
N ASP A 135 -22.07 13.09 -13.40
CA ASP A 135 -21.35 12.24 -12.42
C ASP A 135 -21.01 10.86 -12.98
N VAL A 136 -20.45 10.80 -14.20
CA VAL A 136 -20.09 9.55 -14.88
C VAL A 136 -18.62 9.51 -15.26
N VAL A 137 -18.02 8.32 -15.13
CA VAL A 137 -16.69 8.02 -15.64
C VAL A 137 -16.83 7.25 -16.95
N PHE A 138 -16.09 7.63 -17.97
CA PHE A 138 -16.16 7.01 -19.28
C PHE A 138 -14.79 6.88 -19.95
N ASP A 139 -14.67 5.92 -20.86
CA ASP A 139 -13.51 5.77 -21.74
C ASP A 139 -13.74 6.57 -23.04
N PRO A 140 -12.88 7.54 -23.37
CA PRO A 140 -13.04 8.36 -24.57
C PRO A 140 -12.83 7.60 -25.88
N LYS A 141 -12.15 6.42 -25.84
CA LYS A 141 -11.90 5.63 -27.04
C LYS A 141 -13.11 4.79 -27.44
N THR A 142 -13.76 4.17 -26.45
CA THR A 142 -14.90 3.27 -26.68
C THR A 142 -16.24 3.96 -26.43
N ASN A 143 -16.25 5.20 -25.92
CA ASN A 143 -17.44 5.91 -25.44
C ASN A 143 -18.28 5.13 -24.41
N LYS A 144 -17.68 4.13 -23.76
CA LYS A 144 -18.33 3.32 -22.75
C LYS A 144 -18.35 4.05 -21.41
N VAL A 145 -19.51 4.15 -20.78
CA VAL A 145 -19.67 4.61 -19.40
C VAL A 145 -19.39 3.44 -18.46
N LEU A 146 -18.48 3.63 -17.50
CA LEU A 146 -18.14 2.63 -16.52
C LEU A 146 -19.15 2.66 -15.36
N SER A 147 -19.61 1.47 -14.95
CA SER A 147 -20.44 1.32 -13.77
C SER A 147 -19.62 1.49 -12.48
N ASN A 148 -20.31 1.69 -11.35
CA ASN A 148 -19.66 1.75 -10.05
C ASN A 148 -18.96 0.43 -9.69
N GLU A 149 -19.51 -0.69 -10.12
CA GLU A 149 -18.93 -2.02 -9.90
C GLU A 149 -17.64 -2.22 -10.71
N GLU A 150 -17.61 -1.76 -11.96
CA GLU A 150 -16.41 -1.81 -12.80
C GLU A 150 -15.30 -0.91 -12.23
N LEU A 151 -15.64 0.28 -11.73
CA LEU A 151 -14.70 1.16 -11.06
C LEU A 151 -14.18 0.58 -9.73
N ALA A 152 -15.04 -0.07 -8.95
CA ALA A 152 -14.65 -0.76 -7.72
C ALA A 152 -13.74 -1.95 -8.03
N ALA A 153 -14.01 -2.71 -9.07
CA ALA A 153 -13.17 -3.82 -9.53
C ALA A 153 -11.77 -3.33 -9.98
N LEU A 154 -11.70 -2.19 -10.68
CA LEU A 154 -10.41 -1.57 -11.02
C LEU A 154 -9.62 -1.13 -9.79
N ARG A 155 -10.29 -0.67 -8.72
CA ARG A 155 -9.62 -0.24 -7.48
C ARG A 155 -9.11 -1.41 -6.66
N SER A 156 -9.97 -2.43 -6.46
CA SER A 156 -9.64 -3.58 -5.61
C SER A 156 -8.62 -4.51 -6.24
N MET A 157 -8.29 -4.33 -7.51
CA MET A 157 -7.46 -5.25 -8.29
C MET A 157 -7.88 -6.71 -8.10
N GLU A 158 -9.18 -6.97 -8.00
CA GLU A 158 -9.71 -8.32 -8.08
C GLU A 158 -9.28 -8.90 -9.44
N GLU A 159 -8.22 -9.69 -9.43
CA GLU A 159 -7.48 -10.15 -10.61
C GLU A 159 -8.38 -10.68 -11.74
N GLY A 160 -9.49 -11.34 -11.37
CA GLY A 160 -10.42 -11.85 -12.36
C GLY A 160 -11.39 -10.83 -12.96
N LYS A 161 -11.69 -9.72 -12.28
CA LYS A 161 -12.64 -8.69 -12.76
C LYS A 161 -11.94 -7.53 -13.44
N ALA A 162 -10.80 -7.06 -12.90
CA ALA A 162 -10.00 -6.00 -13.50
C ALA A 162 -9.46 -6.41 -14.88
N GLU A 163 -9.04 -7.68 -15.01
CA GLU A 163 -8.58 -8.24 -16.27
C GLU A 163 -9.71 -8.33 -17.32
N ARG A 164 -10.93 -8.69 -16.92
CA ARG A 164 -12.10 -8.69 -17.82
C ARG A 164 -12.47 -7.28 -18.28
N VAL A 165 -12.42 -6.29 -17.41
CA VAL A 165 -12.71 -4.88 -17.78
C VAL A 165 -11.65 -4.36 -18.75
N SER A 166 -10.37 -4.59 -18.46
CA SER A 166 -9.28 -4.20 -19.35
C SER A 166 -9.32 -4.94 -20.70
N ALA A 167 -9.60 -6.26 -20.71
CA ALA A 167 -9.73 -7.03 -21.92
C ALA A 167 -10.93 -6.58 -22.77
N THR A 168 -12.06 -6.27 -22.16
CA THR A 168 -13.25 -5.78 -22.88
C THR A 168 -12.99 -4.42 -23.52
N LEU A 169 -12.24 -3.53 -22.86
CA LEU A 169 -11.89 -2.22 -23.41
C LEU A 169 -10.86 -2.32 -24.55
N VAL A 170 -9.94 -3.28 -24.50
CA VAL A 170 -8.92 -3.52 -25.54
C VAL A 170 -9.51 -4.24 -26.75
N GLN A 171 -10.46 -5.15 -26.59
CA GLN A 171 -11.09 -5.86 -27.71
C GLN A 171 -12.05 -4.99 -28.56
N GLN A 172 -12.42 -3.83 -28.08
CA GLN A 172 -13.26 -2.87 -28.82
C GLN A 172 -12.46 -1.85 -29.63
N GLN A 173 -11.13 -1.98 -29.71
CA GLN A 173 -10.24 -1.20 -30.58
C GLN A 173 -9.96 -1.94 -31.89
#